data_9f98d904c8569063f79816c2d78662fa
#
_entry.id   9f98d904c8569063f79816c2d78662fa
#
_cell.length_a   1.000
_cell.length_b   1.000
_cell.length_c   1.000
_cell.angle_alpha   90.00
_cell.angle_beta   90.00
_cell.angle_gamma   90.00
#
_symmetry.space_group_name_H-M   'P 1'
#
loop_
_entity.id
_entity.type
_entity.pdbx_description
1 polymer ?
#
loop_
_entity_poly.entity_id
_entity_poly.type
_entity_poly.pdbx_seq_one_letter_code
_entity_poly.pdbx_strand_id
1 'polypeptide(L)'
;MTTQQAIEALHALPRLGQGTPGLARMQNLMDHLGNPEKNLRCIHIAGTNGKGSLAAMTSSILTAAGYKTGLTISPYVVDFRERFQIDGEMIPPRTLASLAQKVLDAIDAIELEGGEIPVQFEAVTALALLWFAREKCDLVVLETGLGGRCDATNIVPNKLVAAITKIGLDHTEILGDTLDKIAAEKAGIIKEGCAVVNYPEQPAEAMGPILGAAAETNTVIITPEMDDIRLLRGKRLENRIDYGGYKASLQFPGTHQANHAAMAVEIALALWREFGYDISDDAIEQGLSSAHMPARIEVMRRHPLLLLDGCHNPDGARALAETLTKAEYEENLVGVMGMLADKDYKAMLSDLAPCFAKVFTVTPACPRALSAEALQKEARFHLDAEAAASVPEALHKALDYCEENNLAGVVVCGSLYLAAEARPLMLKEAEN
;
A
#
# COMPACT_ATOMS: atom_id res chain seq x y z
N MET A 1 27.30 -11.07 4.72
CA MET A 1 26.67 -11.18 3.37
C MET A 1 26.57 -9.83 2.70
N THR A 2 26.40 -9.79 1.35
CA THR A 2 26.04 -8.56 0.63
C THR A 2 24.55 -8.26 0.77
N THR A 3 24.11 -7.05 0.43
CA THR A 3 22.69 -6.69 0.43
C THR A 3 21.87 -7.58 -0.50
N GLN A 4 22.40 -7.86 -1.68
CA GLN A 4 21.72 -8.74 -2.64
C GLN A 4 21.58 -10.17 -2.11
N GLN A 5 22.63 -10.73 -1.51
CA GLN A 5 22.57 -12.05 -0.86
C GLN A 5 21.56 -12.08 0.30
N ALA A 6 21.45 -10.98 1.07
CA ALA A 6 20.48 -10.87 2.15
C ALA A 6 19.03 -10.90 1.62
N ILE A 7 18.77 -10.16 0.55
CA ILE A 7 17.44 -10.14 -0.10
C ILE A 7 17.10 -11.51 -0.68
N GLU A 8 18.04 -12.16 -1.35
CA GLU A 8 17.85 -13.50 -1.92
C GLU A 8 17.59 -14.55 -0.84
N ALA A 9 18.32 -14.50 0.28
CA ALA A 9 18.10 -15.39 1.41
C ALA A 9 16.72 -15.20 2.07
N LEU A 10 16.28 -13.94 2.25
CA LEU A 10 14.93 -13.64 2.73
C LEU A 10 13.85 -14.12 1.76
N HIS A 11 14.09 -13.99 0.44
CA HIS A 11 13.16 -14.46 -0.59
C HIS A 11 13.09 -15.99 -0.70
N ALA A 12 14.13 -16.70 -0.29
CA ALA A 12 14.17 -18.16 -0.27
C ALA A 12 13.35 -18.78 0.87
N LEU A 13 12.98 -17.99 1.89
CA LEU A 13 12.10 -18.46 2.97
C LEU A 13 10.72 -18.84 2.46
N PRO A 14 10.03 -19.78 3.13
CA PRO A 14 8.66 -20.17 2.79
C PRO A 14 7.72 -18.96 2.72
N ARG A 15 6.83 -18.91 1.74
CA ARG A 15 5.83 -17.84 1.63
C ARG A 15 4.60 -18.07 2.50
N LEU A 16 4.27 -19.34 2.73
CA LEU A 16 3.13 -19.76 3.55
C LEU A 16 3.64 -20.69 4.64
N GLY A 17 3.16 -20.48 5.85
CA GLY A 17 3.43 -21.36 6.98
C GLY A 17 2.64 -22.69 6.88
N GLN A 18 3.12 -23.71 7.58
CA GLN A 18 2.38 -24.93 7.82
C GLN A 18 1.54 -24.76 9.10
N GLY A 19 0.38 -25.42 9.17
CA GLY A 19 -0.48 -25.42 10.35
C GLY A 19 -1.50 -24.28 10.42
N THR A 20 -2.01 -24.03 11.64
CA THR A 20 -3.04 -23.02 11.88
C THR A 20 -2.44 -21.61 11.85
N PRO A 21 -3.08 -20.64 11.15
CA PRO A 21 -2.64 -19.25 11.20
C PRO A 21 -2.60 -18.72 12.62
N GLY A 22 -1.53 -17.97 12.94
CA GLY A 22 -1.34 -17.39 14.28
C GLY A 22 0.00 -16.69 14.39
N LEU A 23 0.26 -16.08 15.55
CA LEU A 23 1.48 -15.33 15.82
C LEU A 23 2.60 -16.16 16.49
N ALA A 24 2.39 -17.47 16.73
CA ALA A 24 3.33 -18.28 17.48
C ALA A 24 4.74 -18.33 16.87
N ARG A 25 4.83 -18.49 15.51
CA ARG A 25 6.13 -18.46 14.82
C ARG A 25 6.79 -17.10 14.92
N MET A 26 6.00 -16.04 14.72
CA MET A 26 6.49 -14.67 14.84
C MET A 26 6.96 -14.37 16.27
N GLN A 27 6.21 -14.83 17.29
CA GLN A 27 6.62 -14.68 18.69
C GLN A 27 7.93 -15.40 18.97
N ASN A 28 8.08 -16.65 18.52
CA ASN A 28 9.31 -17.41 18.68
C ASN A 28 10.51 -16.69 18.02
N LEU A 29 10.32 -16.12 16.82
CA LEU A 29 11.37 -15.32 16.17
C LEU A 29 11.71 -14.05 16.99
N MET A 30 10.71 -13.36 17.51
CA MET A 30 10.94 -12.17 18.35
C MET A 30 11.67 -12.51 19.65
N ASP A 31 11.35 -13.64 20.28
CA ASP A 31 12.03 -14.13 21.49
C ASP A 31 13.54 -14.35 21.23
N HIS A 32 13.90 -14.97 20.09
CA HIS A 32 15.31 -15.15 19.68
C HIS A 32 16.01 -13.84 19.31
N LEU A 33 15.26 -12.81 18.91
CA LEU A 33 15.78 -11.47 18.62
C LEU A 33 15.79 -10.53 19.83
N GLY A 34 15.35 -10.99 21.01
CA GLY A 34 15.33 -10.22 22.26
C GLY A 34 14.11 -9.30 22.40
N ASN A 35 13.02 -9.59 21.70
CA ASN A 35 11.73 -8.88 21.78
C ASN A 35 11.82 -7.37 21.52
N PRO A 36 12.42 -6.93 20.42
CA PRO A 36 12.58 -5.50 20.11
C PRO A 36 11.23 -4.78 19.97
N GLU A 37 10.17 -5.48 19.56
CA GLU A 37 8.81 -4.95 19.35
C GLU A 37 8.17 -4.41 20.64
N LYS A 38 8.56 -4.89 21.81
CA LYS A 38 8.00 -4.47 23.11
C LYS A 38 8.28 -3.01 23.45
N ASN A 39 9.34 -2.44 22.84
CA ASN A 39 9.74 -1.05 23.07
C ASN A 39 9.19 -0.08 22.02
N LEU A 40 8.48 -0.59 21.01
CA LEU A 40 7.92 0.24 19.92
C LEU A 40 6.50 0.66 20.25
N ARG A 41 6.14 1.88 19.85
CA ARG A 41 4.78 2.43 19.87
C ARG A 41 4.32 2.56 18.44
N CYS A 42 3.15 1.98 18.09
CA CYS A 42 2.78 1.90 16.70
C CYS A 42 1.39 2.48 16.38
N ILE A 43 1.29 3.00 15.17
CA ILE A 43 0.08 3.21 14.41
C ILE A 43 -0.04 2.01 13.47
N HIS A 44 -1.07 1.19 13.64
CA HIS A 44 -1.25 -0.06 12.92
C HIS A 44 -2.39 0.07 11.90
N ILE A 45 -2.12 -0.21 10.64
CA ILE A 45 -3.04 0.05 9.53
C ILE A 45 -3.42 -1.25 8.83
N ALA A 46 -4.70 -1.60 8.86
CA ALA A 46 -5.29 -2.69 8.10
C ALA A 46 -6.36 -2.17 7.12
N GLY A 47 -6.76 -3.01 6.19
CA GLY A 47 -7.75 -2.69 5.17
C GLY A 47 -7.52 -3.48 3.90
N THR A 48 -8.40 -3.35 2.91
CA THR A 48 -8.19 -3.96 1.59
C THR A 48 -7.38 -3.03 0.72
N ASN A 49 -7.87 -1.82 0.47
CA ASN A 49 -7.21 -0.82 -0.36
C ASN A 49 -6.86 0.43 0.45
N GLY A 50 -5.78 1.14 0.05
CA GLY A 50 -5.38 2.42 0.64
C GLY A 50 -4.45 2.34 1.85
N LYS A 51 -4.12 1.14 2.37
CA LYS A 51 -3.22 0.98 3.52
C LYS A 51 -1.90 1.73 3.35
N GLY A 52 -1.19 1.48 2.25
CA GLY A 52 0.10 2.11 1.98
C GLY A 52 0.00 3.63 1.81
N SER A 53 -1.07 4.14 1.15
CA SER A 53 -1.29 5.59 1.04
C SER A 53 -1.50 6.24 2.40
N LEU A 54 -2.35 5.64 3.25
CA LEU A 54 -2.58 6.12 4.62
C LEU A 54 -1.31 6.04 5.46
N ALA A 55 -0.54 4.94 5.33
CA ALA A 55 0.72 4.77 6.04
C ALA A 55 1.76 5.83 5.65
N ALA A 56 1.89 6.13 4.36
CA ALA A 56 2.79 7.17 3.87
C ALA A 56 2.37 8.57 4.36
N MET A 57 1.08 8.92 4.29
CA MET A 57 0.55 10.18 4.79
C MET A 57 0.77 10.32 6.30
N THR A 58 0.44 9.29 7.08
CA THR A 58 0.62 9.28 8.53
C THR A 58 2.10 9.43 8.91
N SER A 59 2.98 8.64 8.30
CA SER A 59 4.43 8.72 8.56
C SER A 59 4.99 10.09 8.22
N SER A 60 4.56 10.69 7.10
CA SER A 60 5.00 12.02 6.67
C SER A 60 4.55 13.11 7.64
N ILE A 61 3.33 13.05 8.18
CA ILE A 61 2.84 13.99 9.23
C ILE A 61 3.70 13.87 10.48
N LEU A 62 3.96 12.66 10.96
CA LEU A 62 4.74 12.44 12.18
C LEU A 62 6.19 12.90 12.02
N THR A 63 6.80 12.68 10.85
CA THR A 63 8.14 13.18 10.51
C THR A 63 8.14 14.70 10.46
N ALA A 64 7.12 15.34 9.85
CA ALA A 64 6.99 16.80 9.83
C ALA A 64 6.79 17.42 11.23
N ALA A 65 6.17 16.66 12.14
CA ALA A 65 6.03 17.03 13.56
C ALA A 65 7.34 16.84 14.36
N GLY A 66 8.41 16.34 13.75
CA GLY A 66 9.73 16.17 14.38
C GLY A 66 9.94 14.85 15.10
N TYR A 67 9.03 13.89 15.00
CA TYR A 67 9.20 12.55 15.57
C TYR A 67 10.02 11.66 14.64
N LYS A 68 11.01 10.94 15.17
CA LYS A 68 11.71 9.90 14.43
C LYS A 68 10.76 8.76 14.13
N THR A 69 10.31 8.67 12.89
CA THR A 69 9.19 7.82 12.49
C THR A 69 9.64 6.65 11.61
N GLY A 70 9.45 5.43 12.10
CA GLY A 70 9.60 4.21 11.31
C GLY A 70 8.36 3.96 10.45
N LEU A 71 8.55 3.50 9.21
CA LEU A 71 7.48 3.09 8.30
C LEU A 71 7.80 1.73 7.69
N THR A 72 6.85 0.78 7.75
CA THR A 72 6.89 -0.43 6.93
C THR A 72 5.67 -0.53 6.05
N ILE A 73 5.90 -0.81 4.76
CA ILE A 73 4.88 -0.97 3.72
C ILE A 73 5.05 -2.29 2.98
N SER A 74 3.97 -2.77 2.39
CA SER A 74 3.98 -3.99 1.58
C SER A 74 2.88 -4.02 0.52
N PRO A 75 3.18 -4.56 -0.69
CA PRO A 75 4.51 -4.87 -1.19
C PRO A 75 5.31 -3.60 -1.55
N TYR A 76 6.61 -3.75 -1.82
CA TYR A 76 7.42 -2.71 -2.45
C TYR A 76 7.14 -2.63 -3.96
N VAL A 77 7.48 -1.51 -4.60
CA VAL A 77 7.30 -1.34 -6.04
C VAL A 77 8.60 -1.68 -6.80
N VAL A 78 9.70 -0.97 -6.55
CA VAL A 78 10.96 -1.14 -7.30
C VAL A 78 12.06 -1.70 -6.42
N ASP A 79 12.31 -1.10 -5.26
CA ASP A 79 13.40 -1.46 -4.37
C ASP A 79 12.88 -2.18 -3.13
N PHE A 80 13.42 -3.35 -2.83
CA PHE A 80 13.05 -4.11 -1.63
C PHE A 80 13.13 -3.29 -0.34
N ARG A 81 14.03 -2.29 -0.31
CA ARG A 81 14.25 -1.41 0.85
C ARG A 81 13.10 -0.42 1.09
N GLU A 82 12.20 -0.20 0.10
CA GLU A 82 10.98 0.61 0.28
C GLU A 82 10.13 0.11 1.46
N ARG A 83 10.25 -1.18 1.81
CA ARG A 83 9.57 -1.79 2.96
C ARG A 83 10.03 -1.24 4.32
N PHE A 84 11.17 -0.58 4.36
CA PHE A 84 11.84 -0.19 5.60
C PHE A 84 12.31 1.25 5.45
N GLN A 85 11.59 2.17 6.08
CA GLN A 85 11.91 3.59 6.03
C GLN A 85 11.95 4.19 7.43
N ILE A 86 12.82 5.15 7.65
CA ILE A 86 12.83 6.04 8.82
C ILE A 86 12.90 7.46 8.27
N ASP A 87 11.95 8.32 8.69
CA ASP A 87 11.84 9.71 8.26
C ASP A 87 11.83 9.88 6.73
N GLY A 88 11.19 8.92 6.02
CA GLY A 88 11.12 8.88 4.56
C GLY A 88 12.34 8.28 3.86
N GLU A 89 13.43 7.99 4.59
CA GLU A 89 14.66 7.44 4.03
C GLU A 89 14.69 5.90 4.15
N MET A 90 14.95 5.24 3.03
CA MET A 90 15.07 3.78 2.98
C MET A 90 16.28 3.29 3.80
N ILE A 91 16.13 2.12 4.41
CA ILE A 91 17.22 1.45 5.13
C ILE A 91 18.52 1.40 4.31
N PRO A 92 19.67 1.81 4.88
CA PRO A 92 20.94 1.72 4.19
C PRO A 92 21.29 0.26 3.82
N PRO A 93 21.86 0.00 2.62
CA PRO A 93 22.14 -1.36 2.15
C PRO A 93 22.96 -2.21 3.13
N ARG A 94 23.98 -1.62 3.76
CA ARG A 94 24.82 -2.31 4.75
C ARG A 94 24.05 -2.66 6.03
N THR A 95 23.14 -1.77 6.45
CA THR A 95 22.28 -2.00 7.62
C THR A 95 21.31 -3.12 7.35
N LEU A 96 20.65 -3.13 6.18
CA LEU A 96 19.79 -4.22 5.74
C LEU A 96 20.52 -5.57 5.79
N ALA A 97 21.70 -5.67 5.17
CA ALA A 97 22.49 -6.90 5.15
C ALA A 97 22.86 -7.38 6.56
N SER A 98 23.27 -6.47 7.44
CA SER A 98 23.64 -6.80 8.81
C SER A 98 22.45 -7.29 9.66
N LEU A 99 21.28 -6.66 9.51
CA LEU A 99 20.07 -7.04 10.25
C LEU A 99 19.44 -8.31 9.67
N ALA A 100 19.46 -8.49 8.36
CA ALA A 100 19.02 -9.73 7.73
C ALA A 100 19.85 -10.92 8.19
N GLN A 101 21.19 -10.78 8.34
CA GLN A 101 22.02 -11.84 8.91
C GLN A 101 21.57 -12.23 10.31
N LYS A 102 21.27 -11.26 11.19
CA LYS A 102 20.79 -11.54 12.54
C LYS A 102 19.44 -12.28 12.55
N VAL A 103 18.53 -11.88 11.65
CA VAL A 103 17.23 -12.55 11.53
C VAL A 103 17.40 -13.98 11.03
N LEU A 104 18.27 -14.21 10.05
CA LEU A 104 18.58 -15.54 9.52
C LEU A 104 19.28 -16.41 10.57
N ASP A 105 20.24 -15.88 11.31
CA ASP A 105 20.89 -16.61 12.41
C ASP A 105 19.88 -17.04 13.49
N ALA A 106 18.89 -16.20 13.79
CA ALA A 106 17.80 -16.56 14.71
C ALA A 106 16.87 -17.64 14.13
N ILE A 107 16.59 -17.60 12.82
CA ILE A 107 15.82 -18.64 12.11
C ILE A 107 16.57 -19.98 12.15
N ASP A 108 17.88 -19.98 11.88
CA ASP A 108 18.72 -21.18 11.95
C ASP A 108 18.72 -21.77 13.38
N ALA A 109 18.75 -20.94 14.42
CA ALA A 109 18.64 -21.38 15.80
C ALA A 109 17.28 -22.05 16.09
N ILE A 110 16.18 -21.45 15.63
CA ILE A 110 14.83 -22.01 15.75
C ILE A 110 14.74 -23.39 15.07
N GLU A 111 15.31 -23.52 13.88
CA GLU A 111 15.32 -24.80 13.15
C GLU A 111 16.12 -25.87 13.88
N LEU A 112 17.29 -25.53 14.42
CA LEU A 112 18.13 -26.45 15.23
C LEU A 112 17.42 -26.91 16.52
N GLU A 113 16.56 -26.10 17.09
CA GLU A 113 15.72 -26.42 18.25
C GLU A 113 14.47 -27.22 17.87
N GLY A 114 14.25 -27.49 16.58
CA GLY A 114 13.07 -28.20 16.06
C GLY A 114 11.79 -27.36 16.02
N GLY A 115 11.91 -26.02 16.05
CA GLY A 115 10.79 -25.10 15.90
C GLY A 115 10.34 -24.94 14.45
N GLU A 116 9.17 -24.33 14.25
CA GLU A 116 8.67 -24.01 12.92
C GLU A 116 9.48 -22.84 12.32
N ILE A 117 9.93 -23.02 11.06
CA ILE A 117 10.68 -22.00 10.32
C ILE A 117 9.75 -20.83 10.01
N PRO A 118 10.13 -19.58 10.40
CA PRO A 118 9.39 -18.39 10.05
C PRO A 118 9.23 -18.21 8.53
N VAL A 119 8.07 -17.68 8.12
CA VAL A 119 7.83 -17.38 6.70
C VAL A 119 8.48 -16.05 6.30
N GLN A 120 8.64 -15.85 5.00
CA GLN A 120 9.28 -14.66 4.42
C GLN A 120 8.75 -13.36 5.03
N PHE A 121 7.42 -13.20 5.16
CA PHE A 121 6.82 -11.98 5.68
C PHE A 121 7.10 -11.77 7.17
N GLU A 122 7.16 -12.83 7.96
CA GLU A 122 7.55 -12.78 9.39
C GLU A 122 9.01 -12.34 9.54
N ALA A 123 9.92 -12.89 8.75
CA ALA A 123 11.34 -12.49 8.75
C ALA A 123 11.54 -11.03 8.33
N VAL A 124 10.82 -10.57 7.29
CA VAL A 124 10.84 -9.18 6.82
C VAL A 124 10.28 -8.23 7.89
N THR A 125 9.17 -8.60 8.53
CA THR A 125 8.59 -7.83 9.64
C THR A 125 9.54 -7.75 10.82
N ALA A 126 10.15 -8.87 11.21
CA ALA A 126 11.13 -8.92 12.29
C ALA A 126 12.33 -7.99 12.03
N LEU A 127 12.83 -7.98 10.78
CA LEU A 127 13.91 -7.07 10.38
C LEU A 127 13.51 -5.60 10.54
N ALA A 128 12.29 -5.22 10.13
CA ALA A 128 11.77 -3.86 10.30
C ALA A 128 11.73 -3.46 11.78
N LEU A 129 11.10 -4.29 12.62
CA LEU A 129 10.96 -4.02 14.06
C LEU A 129 12.31 -3.94 14.76
N LEU A 130 13.26 -4.82 14.41
CA LEU A 130 14.61 -4.80 14.91
C LEU A 130 15.36 -3.52 14.54
N TRP A 131 15.18 -3.02 13.30
CA TRP A 131 15.79 -1.77 12.84
C TRP A 131 15.19 -0.56 13.55
N PHE A 132 13.87 -0.46 13.64
CA PHE A 132 13.20 0.64 14.32
C PHE A 132 13.56 0.73 15.82
N ALA A 133 13.62 -0.42 16.51
CA ALA A 133 14.03 -0.46 17.89
C ALA A 133 15.51 -0.06 18.09
N ARG A 134 16.40 -0.55 17.21
CA ARG A 134 17.83 -0.18 17.20
C ARG A 134 18.04 1.32 17.01
N GLU A 135 17.30 1.90 16.06
CA GLU A 135 17.39 3.32 15.72
C GLU A 135 16.60 4.20 16.69
N LYS A 136 15.89 3.60 17.67
CA LYS A 136 15.07 4.29 18.68
C LYS A 136 14.02 5.21 18.06
N CYS A 137 13.24 4.68 17.11
CA CYS A 137 12.11 5.42 16.57
C CYS A 137 11.12 5.78 17.69
N ASP A 138 10.63 7.03 17.69
CA ASP A 138 9.62 7.51 18.64
C ASP A 138 8.28 6.83 18.39
N LEU A 139 7.93 6.71 17.10
CA LEU A 139 6.71 6.09 16.59
C LEU A 139 7.03 5.21 15.38
N VAL A 140 6.20 4.18 15.16
CA VAL A 140 6.28 3.35 13.95
C VAL A 140 4.91 3.22 13.30
N VAL A 141 4.84 3.36 11.99
CA VAL A 141 3.64 3.15 11.18
C VAL A 141 3.77 1.79 10.50
N LEU A 142 2.86 0.88 10.80
CA LEU A 142 2.90 -0.50 10.34
C LEU A 142 1.72 -0.80 9.42
N GLU A 143 1.99 -1.06 8.15
CA GLU A 143 1.02 -1.62 7.21
C GLU A 143 0.93 -3.13 7.37
N THR A 144 -0.29 -3.69 7.55
CA THR A 144 -0.51 -5.14 7.54
C THR A 144 -0.24 -5.71 6.15
N GLY A 145 0.39 -6.89 6.09
CA GLY A 145 0.58 -7.60 4.83
C GLY A 145 -0.72 -8.25 4.35
N LEU A 146 -1.38 -9.02 5.22
CA LEU A 146 -2.59 -9.75 4.90
C LEU A 146 -3.50 -9.91 6.14
N GLY A 147 -4.78 -9.58 5.99
CA GLY A 147 -5.73 -9.66 7.10
C GLY A 147 -5.44 -8.64 8.19
N GLY A 148 -5.19 -9.09 9.39
CA GLY A 148 -4.86 -8.28 10.56
C GLY A 148 -4.63 -9.12 11.81
N ARG A 149 -5.59 -9.96 12.21
CA ARG A 149 -5.55 -10.77 13.43
C ARG A 149 -4.28 -11.61 13.56
N CYS A 150 -3.92 -12.32 12.50
CA CYS A 150 -2.77 -13.22 12.42
C CYS A 150 -1.60 -12.65 11.60
N ASP A 151 -1.67 -11.37 11.21
CA ASP A 151 -0.58 -10.72 10.48
C ASP A 151 0.65 -10.54 11.37
N ALA A 152 1.85 -10.76 10.83
CA ALA A 152 3.09 -10.67 11.58
C ALA A 152 3.27 -9.31 12.27
N THR A 153 2.76 -8.21 11.66
CA THR A 153 2.82 -6.87 12.25
C THR A 153 1.97 -6.74 13.52
N ASN A 154 1.00 -7.66 13.74
CA ASN A 154 0.14 -7.66 14.92
C ASN A 154 0.86 -8.08 16.21
N ILE A 155 2.14 -8.47 16.11
CA ILE A 155 3.00 -8.84 17.25
C ILE A 155 3.32 -7.64 18.16
N VAL A 156 3.31 -6.39 17.65
CA VAL A 156 3.63 -5.19 18.43
C VAL A 156 2.54 -4.93 19.46
N PRO A 157 2.86 -4.94 20.77
CA PRO A 157 1.84 -4.83 21.82
C PRO A 157 1.34 -3.39 22.04
N ASN A 158 2.21 -2.39 21.91
CA ASN A 158 1.91 -1.00 22.25
C ASN A 158 1.31 -0.25 21.05
N LYS A 159 0.04 -0.53 20.76
CA LYS A 159 -0.70 0.13 19.69
C LYS A 159 -1.38 1.39 20.22
N LEU A 160 -1.01 2.54 19.65
CA LEU A 160 -1.64 3.81 19.96
C LEU A 160 -2.89 4.01 19.11
N VAL A 161 -2.80 3.71 17.80
CA VAL A 161 -3.92 3.82 16.87
C VAL A 161 -4.01 2.57 16.02
N ALA A 162 -5.22 2.03 15.88
CA ALA A 162 -5.59 1.03 14.89
C ALA A 162 -6.44 1.71 13.80
N ALA A 163 -5.95 1.73 12.56
CA ALA A 163 -6.67 2.33 11.44
C ALA A 163 -7.18 1.27 10.47
N ILE A 164 -8.46 1.33 10.12
CA ILE A 164 -9.11 0.41 9.17
C ILE A 164 -9.46 1.19 7.91
N THR A 165 -8.70 0.99 6.83
CA THR A 165 -9.01 1.58 5.52
C THR A 165 -10.15 0.81 4.85
N LYS A 166 -10.56 1.23 3.64
CA LYS A 166 -11.71 0.64 2.94
C LYS A 166 -11.62 -0.89 2.87
N ILE A 167 -12.68 -1.56 3.29
CA ILE A 167 -12.87 -3.00 3.16
C ILE A 167 -13.47 -3.31 1.79
N GLY A 168 -12.94 -4.31 1.12
CA GLY A 168 -13.40 -4.83 -0.17
C GLY A 168 -13.07 -6.31 -0.29
N LEU A 169 -13.56 -6.95 -1.34
CA LEU A 169 -13.26 -8.35 -1.62
C LEU A 169 -11.85 -8.48 -2.20
N ASP A 170 -10.96 -9.10 -1.45
CA ASP A 170 -9.62 -9.52 -1.89
C ASP A 170 -9.16 -10.67 -0.99
N HIS A 171 -8.27 -11.51 -1.50
CA HIS A 171 -7.75 -12.68 -0.78
C HIS A 171 -8.84 -13.57 -0.19
N THR A 172 -9.94 -13.75 -0.91
CA THR A 172 -11.16 -14.44 -0.43
C THR A 172 -10.92 -15.89 -0.05
N GLU A 173 -9.93 -16.56 -0.64
CA GLU A 173 -9.53 -17.94 -0.30
C GLU A 173 -8.94 -18.05 1.12
N ILE A 174 -8.40 -16.93 1.68
CA ILE A 174 -7.72 -16.92 2.98
C ILE A 174 -8.57 -16.19 4.03
N LEU A 175 -9.13 -15.02 3.67
CA LEU A 175 -9.82 -14.14 4.61
C LEU A 175 -11.33 -14.39 4.68
N GLY A 176 -11.86 -15.23 3.77
CA GLY A 176 -13.29 -15.46 3.62
C GLY A 176 -13.89 -14.69 2.45
N ASP A 177 -15.05 -15.11 2.02
CA ASP A 177 -15.73 -14.75 0.78
C ASP A 177 -16.79 -13.64 0.95
N THR A 178 -16.84 -13.02 2.14
CA THR A 178 -17.80 -11.95 2.47
C THR A 178 -17.11 -10.78 3.17
N LEU A 179 -17.67 -9.57 3.04
CA LEU A 179 -17.08 -8.35 3.60
C LEU A 179 -16.99 -8.39 5.13
N ASP A 180 -17.96 -9.00 5.81
CA ASP A 180 -17.96 -9.16 7.27
C ASP A 180 -16.83 -10.08 7.75
N LYS A 181 -16.56 -11.20 7.07
CA LYS A 181 -15.43 -12.08 7.40
C LYS A 181 -14.08 -11.37 7.22
N ILE A 182 -13.90 -10.67 6.08
CA ILE A 182 -12.70 -9.89 5.81
C ILE A 182 -12.53 -8.77 6.84
N ALA A 183 -13.62 -8.08 7.20
CA ALA A 183 -13.60 -7.03 8.22
C ALA A 183 -13.24 -7.59 9.61
N ALA A 184 -13.75 -8.77 9.99
CA ALA A 184 -13.43 -9.42 11.26
C ALA A 184 -11.93 -9.76 11.39
N GLU A 185 -11.31 -10.25 10.32
CA GLU A 185 -9.87 -10.50 10.30
C GLU A 185 -9.05 -9.21 10.43
N LYS A 186 -9.47 -8.14 9.74
CA LYS A 186 -8.78 -6.85 9.78
C LYS A 186 -9.00 -6.13 11.11
N ALA A 187 -10.20 -6.18 11.68
CA ALA A 187 -10.51 -5.63 13.00
C ALA A 187 -9.71 -6.31 14.14
N GLY A 188 -9.12 -7.48 13.89
CA GLY A 188 -8.21 -8.15 14.83
C GLY A 188 -6.95 -7.35 15.23
N ILE A 189 -6.66 -6.21 14.55
CA ILE A 189 -5.61 -5.28 14.97
C ILE A 189 -6.03 -4.35 16.11
N ILE A 190 -7.33 -4.19 16.36
CA ILE A 190 -7.88 -3.37 17.44
C ILE A 190 -7.55 -4.02 18.78
N LYS A 191 -6.97 -3.25 19.70
CA LYS A 191 -6.54 -3.71 21.03
C LYS A 191 -6.97 -2.71 22.11
N GLU A 192 -7.10 -3.19 23.32
CA GLU A 192 -7.37 -2.34 24.48
C GLU A 192 -6.37 -1.19 24.57
N GLY A 193 -6.86 0.03 24.85
CA GLY A 193 -6.04 1.22 25.00
C GLY A 193 -5.60 1.91 23.72
N CYS A 194 -5.99 1.42 22.51
CA CYS A 194 -5.75 2.13 21.27
C CYS A 194 -6.96 3.02 20.89
N ALA A 195 -6.73 4.09 20.12
CA ALA A 195 -7.78 4.75 19.37
C ALA A 195 -8.04 3.99 18.07
N VAL A 196 -9.29 4.01 17.57
CA VAL A 196 -9.63 3.39 16.28
C VAL A 196 -10.03 4.47 15.29
N VAL A 197 -9.36 4.52 14.12
CA VAL A 197 -9.75 5.40 13.01
C VAL A 197 -10.28 4.54 11.86
N ASN A 198 -11.53 4.78 11.48
CA ASN A 198 -12.23 3.99 10.47
C ASN A 198 -12.42 4.79 9.18
N TYR A 199 -12.43 4.08 8.03
CA TYR A 199 -12.70 4.71 6.73
C TYR A 199 -14.11 5.30 6.66
N PRO A 200 -14.29 6.54 6.13
CA PRO A 200 -15.58 7.25 6.21
C PRO A 200 -16.70 6.58 5.41
N GLU A 201 -16.40 5.93 4.29
CA GLU A 201 -17.37 5.24 3.42
C GLU A 201 -17.20 3.71 3.52
N GLN A 202 -17.18 3.18 4.74
CA GLN A 202 -17.09 1.73 4.94
C GLN A 202 -18.39 1.04 4.45
N PRO A 203 -18.29 -0.10 3.74
CA PRO A 203 -19.46 -0.93 3.46
C PRO A 203 -20.22 -1.30 4.73
N ALA A 204 -21.55 -1.28 4.68
CA ALA A 204 -22.40 -1.54 5.85
C ALA A 204 -22.12 -2.91 6.49
N GLU A 205 -21.83 -3.92 5.66
CA GLU A 205 -21.51 -5.28 6.09
C GLU A 205 -20.18 -5.35 6.87
N ALA A 206 -19.26 -4.44 6.58
CA ALA A 206 -17.96 -4.39 7.27
C ALA A 206 -18.04 -3.72 8.64
N MET A 207 -19.06 -2.87 8.87
CA MET A 207 -19.17 -2.11 10.11
C MET A 207 -19.46 -2.98 11.34
N GLY A 208 -20.26 -4.02 11.21
CA GLY A 208 -20.60 -4.91 12.33
C GLY A 208 -19.38 -5.48 13.05
N PRO A 209 -18.47 -6.17 12.36
CA PRO A 209 -17.24 -6.70 12.96
C PRO A 209 -16.31 -5.63 13.54
N ILE A 210 -16.20 -4.46 12.91
CA ILE A 210 -15.34 -3.35 13.40
C ILE A 210 -15.91 -2.80 14.71
N LEU A 211 -17.22 -2.54 14.75
CA LEU A 211 -17.93 -2.09 15.97
C LEU A 211 -17.85 -3.13 17.08
N GLY A 212 -17.99 -4.42 16.75
CA GLY A 212 -17.86 -5.53 17.70
C GLY A 212 -16.47 -5.56 18.34
N ALA A 213 -15.40 -5.50 17.54
CA ALA A 213 -14.03 -5.51 18.06
C ALA A 213 -13.73 -4.27 18.93
N ALA A 214 -14.23 -3.10 18.56
CA ALA A 214 -14.08 -1.89 19.36
C ALA A 214 -14.85 -1.98 20.70
N ALA A 215 -16.06 -2.56 20.70
CA ALA A 215 -16.83 -2.77 21.90
C ALA A 215 -16.16 -3.77 22.87
N GLU A 216 -15.60 -4.87 22.35
CA GLU A 216 -14.86 -5.86 23.14
C GLU A 216 -13.63 -5.27 23.83
N THR A 217 -12.97 -4.29 23.19
CA THR A 217 -11.79 -3.60 23.72
C THR A 217 -12.09 -2.28 24.42
N ASN A 218 -13.37 -1.93 24.57
CA ASN A 218 -13.84 -0.67 25.13
C ASN A 218 -13.18 0.57 24.48
N THR A 219 -13.11 0.56 23.14
CA THR A 219 -12.39 1.55 22.35
C THR A 219 -13.36 2.42 21.56
N VAL A 220 -13.12 3.72 21.49
CA VAL A 220 -13.91 4.67 20.68
C VAL A 220 -13.47 4.60 19.22
N ILE A 221 -14.45 4.56 18.32
CA ILE A 221 -14.20 4.65 16.88
C ILE A 221 -14.37 6.10 16.42
N ILE A 222 -13.35 6.60 15.75
CA ILE A 222 -13.31 7.89 15.07
C ILE A 222 -13.51 7.63 13.58
N THR A 223 -14.51 8.23 12.98
CA THR A 223 -14.76 8.16 11.53
C THR A 223 -14.79 9.58 11.00
N PRO A 224 -13.96 9.96 10.00
CA PRO A 224 -14.04 11.28 9.39
C PRO A 224 -15.43 11.57 8.83
N GLU A 225 -15.96 12.77 9.08
CA GLU A 225 -17.25 13.20 8.55
C GLU A 225 -17.11 13.54 7.05
N MET A 226 -17.91 12.88 6.22
CA MET A 226 -17.86 13.04 4.75
C MET A 226 -18.12 14.48 4.30
N ASP A 227 -19.02 15.19 4.97
CA ASP A 227 -19.37 16.57 4.64
C ASP A 227 -18.22 17.56 4.91
N ASP A 228 -17.26 17.17 5.74
CA ASP A 228 -16.06 17.96 6.04
C ASP A 228 -14.91 17.67 5.08
N ILE A 229 -15.01 16.61 4.26
CA ILE A 229 -14.00 16.27 3.25
C ILE A 229 -14.31 17.04 1.96
N ARG A 230 -13.58 18.10 1.71
CA ARG A 230 -13.80 18.98 0.55
C ARG A 230 -12.65 18.86 -0.43
N LEU A 231 -12.96 18.55 -1.68
CA LEU A 231 -12.02 18.68 -2.79
C LEU A 231 -12.06 20.11 -3.32
N LEU A 232 -10.94 20.79 -3.26
CA LEU A 232 -10.80 22.16 -3.76
C LEU A 232 -10.52 22.10 -5.27
N ARG A 233 -11.02 23.10 -6.02
CA ARG A 233 -10.73 23.20 -7.46
C ARG A 233 -9.24 23.33 -7.72
N GLY A 234 -8.73 22.53 -8.63
CA GLY A 234 -7.34 22.51 -9.06
C GLY A 234 -7.22 22.22 -10.56
N LYS A 235 -5.99 22.04 -11.04
CA LYS A 235 -5.74 21.53 -12.41
C LYS A 235 -6.06 20.05 -12.47
N ARG A 236 -6.12 19.52 -13.71
CA ARG A 236 -6.29 18.07 -13.93
C ARG A 236 -5.29 17.27 -13.10
N LEU A 237 -5.77 16.22 -12.41
CA LEU A 237 -4.99 15.36 -11.52
C LEU A 237 -4.28 16.10 -10.35
N GLU A 238 -4.70 17.32 -10.01
CA GLU A 238 -4.36 17.95 -8.73
C GLU A 238 -5.41 17.57 -7.69
N ASN A 239 -4.95 17.05 -6.57
CA ASN A 239 -5.82 16.68 -5.46
C ASN A 239 -5.57 17.64 -4.29
N ARG A 240 -6.30 18.74 -4.25
CA ARG A 240 -6.26 19.71 -3.16
C ARG A 240 -7.45 19.48 -2.25
N ILE A 241 -7.18 19.29 -0.98
CA ILE A 241 -8.19 18.99 0.03
C ILE A 241 -8.29 20.11 1.07
N ASP A 242 -9.47 20.19 1.69
CA ASP A 242 -9.73 20.87 2.95
C ASP A 242 -10.55 19.89 3.79
N TYR A 243 -10.02 19.46 4.92
CA TYR A 243 -10.72 18.64 5.91
C TYR A 243 -10.68 19.31 7.27
N GLY A 244 -11.84 19.75 7.76
CA GLY A 244 -11.94 20.40 9.06
C GLY A 244 -11.09 21.69 9.20
N GLY A 245 -10.68 22.31 8.08
CA GLY A 245 -9.80 23.47 8.03
C GLY A 245 -8.34 23.15 7.68
N TYR A 246 -7.90 21.90 7.78
CA TYR A 246 -6.58 21.45 7.32
C TYR A 246 -6.54 21.39 5.80
N LYS A 247 -5.59 22.12 5.18
CA LYS A 247 -5.49 22.27 3.72
C LYS A 247 -4.18 21.69 3.19
N ALA A 248 -4.28 20.81 2.22
CA ALA A 248 -3.10 20.18 1.62
C ALA A 248 -3.25 19.98 0.12
N SER A 249 -2.12 19.99 -0.60
CA SER A 249 -2.02 19.55 -1.99
C SER A 249 -1.38 18.18 -2.01
N LEU A 250 -2.20 17.13 -2.17
CA LEU A 250 -1.74 15.75 -2.14
C LEU A 250 -0.98 15.41 -3.41
N GLN A 251 0.10 14.63 -3.27
CA GLN A 251 0.81 14.03 -4.40
C GLN A 251 0.06 12.84 -5.01
N PHE A 252 -1.05 12.44 -4.39
CA PHE A 252 -1.90 11.32 -4.79
C PHE A 252 -3.20 11.83 -5.41
N PRO A 253 -3.40 11.76 -6.74
CA PRO A 253 -4.70 12.05 -7.35
C PRO A 253 -5.79 11.06 -6.93
N GLY A 254 -7.05 11.49 -7.05
CA GLY A 254 -8.22 10.66 -6.80
C GLY A 254 -8.98 10.99 -5.51
N THR A 255 -10.31 10.94 -5.57
CA THR A 255 -11.20 11.29 -4.45
C THR A 255 -11.00 10.39 -3.23
N HIS A 256 -10.72 9.09 -3.45
CA HIS A 256 -10.41 8.14 -2.39
C HIS A 256 -9.17 8.54 -1.57
N GLN A 257 -8.23 9.29 -2.14
CA GLN A 257 -7.06 9.77 -1.40
C GLN A 257 -7.41 10.93 -0.44
N ALA A 258 -8.48 11.69 -0.72
CA ALA A 258 -9.00 12.67 0.21
C ALA A 258 -9.53 11.99 1.50
N ASN A 259 -10.19 10.84 1.36
CA ASN A 259 -10.64 10.04 2.49
C ASN A 259 -9.45 9.52 3.33
N HIS A 260 -8.38 9.07 2.67
CA HIS A 260 -7.16 8.65 3.38
C HIS A 260 -6.47 9.83 4.08
N ALA A 261 -6.45 11.01 3.47
CA ALA A 261 -5.90 12.20 4.09
C ALA A 261 -6.73 12.64 5.31
N ALA A 262 -8.06 12.59 5.24
CA ALA A 262 -8.91 12.85 6.40
C ALA A 262 -8.65 11.84 7.53
N MET A 263 -8.48 10.54 7.21
CA MET A 263 -8.06 9.54 8.20
C MET A 263 -6.69 9.86 8.81
N ALA A 264 -5.72 10.33 8.01
CA ALA A 264 -4.39 10.68 8.51
C ALA A 264 -4.45 11.88 9.47
N VAL A 265 -5.32 12.86 9.19
CA VAL A 265 -5.61 13.97 10.12
C VAL A 265 -6.21 13.43 11.42
N GLU A 266 -7.22 12.56 11.36
CA GLU A 266 -7.83 12.00 12.56
C GLU A 266 -6.85 11.13 13.37
N ILE A 267 -5.92 10.42 12.72
CA ILE A 267 -4.84 9.72 13.41
C ILE A 267 -3.94 10.72 14.16
N ALA A 268 -3.54 11.83 13.54
CA ALA A 268 -2.74 12.86 14.18
C ALA A 268 -3.47 13.49 15.37
N LEU A 269 -4.77 13.80 15.20
CA LEU A 269 -5.62 14.34 16.26
C LEU A 269 -5.84 13.34 17.40
N ALA A 270 -5.99 12.05 17.11
CA ALA A 270 -6.09 11.01 18.14
C ALA A 270 -4.78 10.88 18.93
N LEU A 271 -3.63 10.92 18.27
CA LEU A 271 -2.32 10.92 18.93
C LEU A 271 -2.15 12.13 19.85
N TRP A 272 -2.61 13.30 19.43
CA TRP A 272 -2.58 14.50 20.26
C TRP A 272 -3.52 14.41 21.46
N ARG A 273 -4.81 14.05 21.22
CA ARG A 273 -5.86 14.08 22.27
C ARG A 273 -5.69 12.98 23.32
N GLU A 274 -5.38 11.75 22.86
CA GLU A 274 -5.41 10.56 23.73
C GLU A 274 -4.02 10.22 24.30
N PHE A 275 -2.95 10.59 23.59
CA PHE A 275 -1.58 10.15 23.93
C PHE A 275 -0.61 11.30 24.16
N GLY A 276 -1.04 12.56 23.99
CA GLY A 276 -0.26 13.75 24.33
C GLY A 276 0.92 14.05 23.37
N TYR A 277 0.87 13.53 22.13
CA TYR A 277 1.87 13.88 21.13
C TYR A 277 1.64 15.30 20.61
N ASP A 278 2.68 16.12 20.59
CA ASP A 278 2.60 17.49 20.08
C ASP A 278 2.72 17.49 18.55
N ILE A 279 1.59 17.61 17.86
CA ILE A 279 1.51 17.63 16.39
C ILE A 279 0.80 18.91 15.99
N SER A 280 1.56 19.88 15.44
CA SER A 280 1.02 21.17 15.01
C SER A 280 0.17 21.05 13.74
N ASP A 281 -0.73 22.00 13.53
CA ASP A 281 -1.52 22.09 12.30
C ASP A 281 -0.63 22.22 11.06
N ASP A 282 0.45 23.02 11.15
CA ASP A 282 1.45 23.13 10.08
C ASP A 282 2.12 21.79 9.74
N ALA A 283 2.42 20.96 10.74
CA ALA A 283 3.00 19.64 10.54
C ALA A 283 2.02 18.69 9.81
N ILE A 284 0.73 18.78 10.14
CA ILE A 284 -0.32 18.00 9.45
C ILE A 284 -0.39 18.42 7.98
N GLU A 285 -0.51 19.71 7.67
CA GLU A 285 -0.63 20.21 6.30
C GLU A 285 0.64 19.96 5.48
N GLN A 286 1.82 20.17 6.07
CA GLN A 286 3.11 19.90 5.44
C GLN A 286 3.30 18.40 5.18
N GLY A 287 3.00 17.56 6.17
CA GLY A 287 3.13 16.11 6.05
C GLY A 287 2.23 15.53 4.98
N LEU A 288 0.96 15.96 4.91
CA LEU A 288 0.04 15.55 3.84
C LEU A 288 0.55 15.97 2.45
N SER A 289 1.09 17.18 2.33
CA SER A 289 1.55 17.73 1.04
C SER A 289 2.85 17.07 0.56
N SER A 290 3.69 16.58 1.48
CA SER A 290 4.98 15.92 1.17
C SER A 290 4.88 14.41 1.04
N ALA A 291 3.78 13.81 1.51
CA ALA A 291 3.60 12.37 1.45
C ALA A 291 3.69 11.85 0.00
N HIS A 292 4.48 10.80 -0.19
CA HIS A 292 4.70 10.19 -1.51
C HIS A 292 4.71 8.66 -1.41
N MET A 293 4.15 8.01 -2.43
CA MET A 293 4.22 6.56 -2.58
C MET A 293 4.19 6.18 -4.07
N PRO A 294 5.16 5.40 -4.57
CA PRO A 294 5.19 4.98 -5.97
C PRO A 294 3.95 4.20 -6.39
N ALA A 295 3.61 4.30 -7.67
CA ALA A 295 2.52 3.56 -8.30
C ALA A 295 1.15 3.70 -7.62
N ARG A 296 0.84 4.88 -7.10
CA ARG A 296 -0.49 5.27 -6.60
C ARG A 296 -1.00 6.47 -7.36
N ILE A 297 -1.46 6.23 -8.60
CA ILE A 297 -1.80 7.26 -9.58
C ILE A 297 -0.65 8.27 -9.70
N GLU A 298 0.57 7.73 -9.84
CA GLU A 298 1.81 8.51 -9.88
C GLU A 298 1.93 9.25 -11.20
N VAL A 299 1.80 10.57 -11.18
CA VAL A 299 1.95 11.43 -12.36
C VAL A 299 3.43 11.76 -12.54
N MET A 300 4.08 11.13 -13.51
CA MET A 300 5.50 11.34 -13.80
C MET A 300 5.73 12.50 -14.77
N ARG A 301 4.82 12.71 -15.71
CA ARG A 301 4.83 13.84 -16.67
C ARG A 301 3.38 14.27 -16.93
N ARG A 302 3.15 15.58 -17.08
CA ARG A 302 1.80 16.14 -17.26
C ARG A 302 1.40 16.35 -18.70
N HIS A 303 2.37 16.59 -19.59
CA HIS A 303 2.11 16.92 -20.99
C HIS A 303 3.21 16.35 -21.90
N PRO A 304 2.92 15.34 -22.78
CA PRO A 304 1.77 14.46 -22.69
C PRO A 304 1.75 13.72 -21.35
N LEU A 305 0.56 13.35 -20.86
CA LEU A 305 0.45 12.67 -19.57
C LEU A 305 1.25 11.36 -19.58
N LEU A 306 2.02 11.12 -18.53
CA LEU A 306 2.65 9.84 -18.24
C LEU A 306 2.32 9.46 -16.80
N LEU A 307 1.48 8.42 -16.63
CA LEU A 307 0.89 8.05 -15.35
C LEU A 307 1.11 6.56 -15.07
N LEU A 308 1.47 6.24 -13.82
CA LEU A 308 1.67 4.88 -13.34
C LEU A 308 0.72 4.58 -12.18
N ASP A 309 0.03 3.44 -12.25
CA ASP A 309 -0.80 2.95 -11.15
C ASP A 309 -0.67 1.44 -10.95
N GLY A 310 -0.60 1.02 -9.69
CA GLY A 310 -0.46 -0.38 -9.29
C GLY A 310 -1.78 -1.08 -8.98
N CYS A 311 -2.92 -0.63 -9.50
CA CYS A 311 -4.21 -1.27 -9.29
C CYS A 311 -4.18 -2.74 -9.75
N HIS A 312 -4.73 -3.64 -8.93
CA HIS A 312 -4.65 -5.09 -9.15
C HIS A 312 -5.91 -5.83 -8.70
N ASN A 313 -6.97 -5.10 -8.40
CA ASN A 313 -8.30 -5.62 -8.09
C ASN A 313 -9.38 -4.66 -8.64
N PRO A 314 -10.66 -5.09 -8.73
CA PRO A 314 -11.72 -4.26 -9.30
C PRO A 314 -11.91 -2.90 -8.62
N ASP A 315 -11.82 -2.84 -7.28
CA ASP A 315 -11.97 -1.56 -6.57
C ASP A 315 -10.86 -0.56 -6.91
N GLY A 316 -9.60 -1.04 -7.04
CA GLY A 316 -8.47 -0.23 -7.47
C GLY A 316 -8.61 0.24 -8.91
N ALA A 317 -9.05 -0.63 -9.82
CA ALA A 317 -9.30 -0.31 -11.22
C ALA A 317 -10.39 0.75 -11.36
N ARG A 318 -11.49 0.61 -10.61
CA ARG A 318 -12.58 1.59 -10.56
C ARG A 318 -12.11 2.95 -10.03
N ALA A 319 -11.31 2.97 -8.97
CA ALA A 319 -10.77 4.21 -8.41
C ALA A 319 -9.87 4.95 -9.41
N LEU A 320 -9.06 4.22 -10.19
CA LEU A 320 -8.26 4.80 -11.28
C LEU A 320 -9.17 5.34 -12.39
N ALA A 321 -10.12 4.55 -12.87
CA ALA A 321 -11.05 4.95 -13.93
C ALA A 321 -11.84 6.22 -13.54
N GLU A 322 -12.42 6.24 -12.32
CA GLU A 322 -13.12 7.42 -11.80
C GLU A 322 -12.24 8.66 -11.73
N THR A 323 -10.96 8.48 -11.39
CA THR A 323 -9.99 9.59 -11.31
C THR A 323 -9.68 10.14 -12.69
N LEU A 324 -9.49 9.26 -13.69
CA LEU A 324 -9.23 9.67 -15.08
C LEU A 324 -10.46 10.34 -15.70
N THR A 325 -11.67 9.79 -15.48
CA THR A 325 -12.94 10.36 -15.94
C THR A 325 -13.18 11.75 -15.33
N LYS A 326 -13.04 11.91 -14.02
CA LYS A 326 -13.15 13.22 -13.36
C LYS A 326 -12.11 14.24 -13.83
N ALA A 327 -10.97 13.77 -14.31
CA ALA A 327 -9.95 14.60 -14.95
C ALA A 327 -10.19 14.81 -16.46
N GLU A 328 -11.34 14.37 -17.00
CA GLU A 328 -11.74 14.53 -18.41
C GLU A 328 -10.75 13.90 -19.41
N TYR A 329 -10.30 12.66 -19.12
CA TYR A 329 -9.40 11.89 -19.98
C TYR A 329 -10.09 10.71 -20.69
N GLU A 330 -11.43 10.66 -20.73
CA GLU A 330 -12.18 9.58 -21.39
C GLU A 330 -11.80 9.44 -22.85
N GLU A 331 -11.58 8.19 -23.31
CA GLU A 331 -11.19 7.81 -24.68
C GLU A 331 -9.98 8.59 -25.26
N ASN A 332 -9.22 9.25 -24.43
CA ASN A 332 -8.12 10.13 -24.87
C ASN A 332 -6.75 9.70 -24.31
N LEU A 333 -6.65 8.45 -23.87
CA LEU A 333 -5.42 7.88 -23.32
C LEU A 333 -5.06 6.57 -24.05
N VAL A 334 -3.79 6.21 -23.96
CA VAL A 334 -3.29 4.90 -24.34
C VAL A 334 -2.92 4.12 -23.07
N GLY A 335 -3.39 2.87 -22.96
CA GLY A 335 -3.08 2.00 -21.85
C GLY A 335 -1.90 1.08 -22.14
N VAL A 336 -1.03 0.86 -21.16
CA VAL A 336 -0.14 -0.32 -21.08
C VAL A 336 -0.61 -1.16 -19.92
N MET A 337 -1.08 -2.38 -20.17
CA MET A 337 -1.75 -3.20 -19.17
C MET A 337 -1.10 -4.56 -19.01
N GLY A 338 -0.91 -4.98 -17.75
CA GLY A 338 -0.45 -6.32 -17.41
C GLY A 338 -1.05 -6.77 -16.08
N MET A 339 -1.81 -7.86 -16.10
CA MET A 339 -2.64 -8.33 -15.00
C MET A 339 -2.24 -9.73 -14.54
N LEU A 340 -2.75 -10.16 -13.39
CA LEU A 340 -2.52 -11.49 -12.83
C LEU A 340 -3.73 -12.39 -13.09
N ALA A 341 -3.48 -13.67 -13.37
CA ALA A 341 -4.50 -14.64 -13.73
C ALA A 341 -5.45 -15.01 -12.55
N ASP A 342 -4.97 -14.84 -11.32
CA ASP A 342 -5.70 -15.11 -10.08
C ASP A 342 -6.55 -13.91 -9.58
N LYS A 343 -6.61 -12.84 -10.38
CA LYS A 343 -7.44 -11.66 -10.08
C LYS A 343 -8.64 -11.56 -11.03
N ASP A 344 -9.65 -10.82 -10.62
CA ASP A 344 -10.80 -10.54 -11.52
C ASP A 344 -10.43 -9.47 -12.56
N TYR A 345 -9.54 -9.88 -13.48
CA TYR A 345 -9.06 -9.02 -14.56
C TYR A 345 -10.17 -8.60 -15.53
N LYS A 346 -11.28 -9.37 -15.61
CA LYS A 346 -12.41 -9.03 -16.48
C LYS A 346 -13.18 -7.83 -15.96
N ALA A 347 -13.49 -7.82 -14.66
CA ALA A 347 -14.11 -6.66 -14.03
C ALA A 347 -13.18 -5.44 -14.10
N MET A 348 -11.87 -5.62 -13.88
CA MET A 348 -10.88 -4.55 -14.02
C MET A 348 -10.86 -3.95 -15.43
N LEU A 349 -10.86 -4.79 -16.47
CA LEU A 349 -10.91 -4.33 -17.87
C LEU A 349 -12.20 -3.57 -18.19
N SER A 350 -13.33 -4.08 -17.71
CA SER A 350 -14.64 -3.42 -17.90
C SER A 350 -14.65 -2.00 -17.30
N ASP A 351 -14.08 -1.83 -16.10
CA ASP A 351 -14.01 -0.51 -15.45
C ASP A 351 -13.01 0.44 -16.13
N LEU A 352 -11.89 -0.07 -16.64
CA LEU A 352 -10.80 0.74 -17.20
C LEU A 352 -10.99 1.07 -18.69
N ALA A 353 -11.62 0.19 -19.46
CA ALA A 353 -11.73 0.33 -20.91
C ALA A 353 -12.26 1.69 -21.39
N PRO A 354 -13.25 2.32 -20.74
CA PRO A 354 -13.78 3.61 -21.19
C PRO A 354 -12.75 4.76 -21.14
N CYS A 355 -11.63 4.59 -20.45
CA CYS A 355 -10.58 5.61 -20.35
C CYS A 355 -9.63 5.63 -21.56
N PHE A 356 -9.62 4.56 -22.39
CA PHE A 356 -8.56 4.33 -23.36
C PHE A 356 -9.07 4.22 -24.79
N ALA A 357 -8.38 4.91 -25.71
CA ALA A 357 -8.57 4.72 -27.16
C ALA A 357 -7.96 3.37 -27.62
N LYS A 358 -6.85 2.96 -27.03
CA LYS A 358 -6.14 1.69 -27.32
C LYS A 358 -5.37 1.21 -26.11
N VAL A 359 -5.19 -0.11 -25.99
CA VAL A 359 -4.29 -0.70 -24.97
C VAL A 359 -3.26 -1.62 -25.60
N PHE A 360 -2.04 -1.56 -25.06
CA PHE A 360 -0.97 -2.53 -25.30
C PHE A 360 -0.88 -3.45 -24.09
N THR A 361 -1.07 -4.75 -24.31
CA THR A 361 -1.05 -5.74 -23.25
C THR A 361 0.31 -6.41 -23.14
N VAL A 362 0.77 -6.66 -21.91
CA VAL A 362 2.06 -7.31 -21.62
C VAL A 362 1.92 -8.39 -20.57
N THR A 363 2.89 -9.31 -20.53
CA THR A 363 3.04 -10.30 -19.47
C THR A 363 4.01 -9.79 -18.43
N PRO A 364 3.56 -9.37 -17.21
CA PRO A 364 4.47 -8.97 -16.13
C PRO A 364 5.40 -10.10 -15.69
N ALA A 365 6.59 -9.79 -15.20
CA ALA A 365 7.56 -10.78 -14.70
C ALA A 365 7.12 -11.42 -13.38
N CYS A 366 6.07 -12.21 -13.42
CA CYS A 366 5.48 -12.88 -12.27
C CYS A 366 4.93 -14.26 -12.69
N PRO A 367 5.16 -15.33 -11.90
CA PRO A 367 4.62 -16.67 -12.22
C PRO A 367 3.09 -16.75 -12.31
N ARG A 368 2.38 -15.77 -11.71
CA ARG A 368 0.91 -15.68 -11.74
C ARG A 368 0.39 -14.73 -12.84
N ALA A 369 1.27 -14.22 -13.69
CA ALA A 369 0.88 -13.28 -14.73
C ALA A 369 -0.07 -13.92 -15.76
N LEU A 370 -1.08 -13.17 -16.17
CA LEU A 370 -1.84 -13.48 -17.37
C LEU A 370 -0.97 -13.15 -18.60
N SER A 371 -0.96 -14.02 -19.62
CA SER A 371 -0.16 -13.73 -20.82
C SER A 371 -0.72 -12.53 -21.57
N ALA A 372 0.17 -11.83 -22.28
CA ALA A 372 -0.18 -10.66 -23.09
C ALA A 372 -1.31 -10.98 -24.10
N GLU A 373 -1.24 -12.15 -24.75
CA GLU A 373 -2.24 -12.61 -25.74
C GLU A 373 -3.57 -12.93 -25.08
N ALA A 374 -3.56 -13.55 -23.89
CA ALA A 374 -4.80 -13.85 -23.17
C ALA A 374 -5.49 -12.56 -22.71
N LEU A 375 -4.71 -11.61 -22.19
CA LEU A 375 -5.23 -10.30 -21.79
C LEU A 375 -5.73 -9.51 -23.01
N GLN A 376 -5.00 -9.53 -24.13
CA GLN A 376 -5.42 -8.91 -25.40
C GLN A 376 -6.78 -9.47 -25.88
N LYS A 377 -6.93 -10.81 -25.85
CA LYS A 377 -8.17 -11.46 -26.28
C LYS A 377 -9.37 -10.98 -25.48
N GLU A 378 -9.22 -10.81 -24.17
CA GLU A 378 -10.29 -10.28 -23.31
C GLU A 378 -10.51 -8.79 -23.54
N ALA A 379 -9.44 -7.99 -23.64
CA ALA A 379 -9.52 -6.55 -23.85
C ALA A 379 -10.25 -6.18 -25.15
N ARG A 380 -10.10 -6.99 -26.19
CA ARG A 380 -10.77 -6.79 -27.50
C ARG A 380 -12.30 -6.89 -27.45
N PHE A 381 -12.89 -7.40 -26.38
CA PHE A 381 -14.33 -7.31 -26.18
C PHE A 381 -14.78 -5.88 -25.78
N HIS A 382 -13.85 -5.04 -25.35
CA HIS A 382 -14.15 -3.72 -24.81
C HIS A 382 -13.56 -2.58 -25.64
N LEU A 383 -12.34 -2.74 -26.21
CA LEU A 383 -11.63 -1.70 -26.95
C LEU A 383 -10.55 -2.29 -27.88
N ASP A 384 -9.88 -1.43 -28.67
CA ASP A 384 -8.72 -1.86 -29.48
C ASP A 384 -7.55 -2.26 -28.58
N ALA A 385 -7.02 -3.46 -28.85
CA ALA A 385 -5.95 -4.04 -28.02
C ALA A 385 -4.91 -4.79 -28.86
N GLU A 386 -3.63 -4.61 -28.52
CA GLU A 386 -2.47 -5.25 -29.15
C GLU A 386 -1.54 -5.84 -28.11
N ALA A 387 -1.10 -7.09 -28.30
CA ALA A 387 -0.11 -7.71 -27.43
C ALA A 387 1.29 -7.23 -27.80
N ALA A 388 2.12 -6.96 -26.79
CA ALA A 388 3.53 -6.64 -26.94
C ALA A 388 4.40 -7.69 -26.24
N ALA A 389 5.58 -7.92 -26.78
CA ALA A 389 6.49 -8.98 -26.28
C ALA A 389 7.19 -8.58 -24.97
N SER A 390 7.23 -7.29 -24.64
CA SER A 390 7.90 -6.80 -23.42
C SER A 390 7.34 -5.46 -22.97
N VAL A 391 7.59 -5.10 -21.70
CA VAL A 391 7.20 -3.80 -21.13
C VAL A 391 7.87 -2.62 -21.88
N PRO A 392 9.18 -2.66 -22.21
CA PRO A 392 9.80 -1.60 -23.02
C PRO A 392 9.13 -1.43 -24.40
N GLU A 393 8.81 -2.53 -25.09
CA GLU A 393 8.13 -2.48 -26.39
C GLU A 393 6.73 -1.88 -26.26
N ALA A 394 5.96 -2.32 -25.27
CA ALA A 394 4.62 -1.81 -25.06
C ALA A 394 4.61 -0.31 -24.75
N LEU A 395 5.54 0.15 -23.92
CA LEU A 395 5.68 1.56 -23.55
C LEU A 395 6.04 2.40 -24.80
N HIS A 396 7.00 1.94 -25.60
CA HIS A 396 7.41 2.62 -26.83
C HIS A 396 6.23 2.72 -27.82
N LYS A 397 5.56 1.59 -28.12
CA LYS A 397 4.37 1.58 -28.99
C LYS A 397 3.26 2.49 -28.47
N ALA A 398 3.05 2.53 -27.15
CA ALA A 398 2.03 3.38 -26.54
C ALA A 398 2.36 4.87 -26.69
N LEU A 399 3.63 5.25 -26.52
CA LEU A 399 4.10 6.63 -26.71
C LEU A 399 3.97 7.06 -28.18
N ASP A 400 4.45 6.22 -29.13
CA ASP A 400 4.34 6.49 -30.56
C ASP A 400 2.86 6.63 -30.98
N TYR A 401 1.99 5.69 -30.57
CA TYR A 401 0.57 5.75 -30.89
C TYR A 401 -0.10 6.99 -30.29
N CYS A 402 0.29 7.38 -29.08
CA CYS A 402 -0.19 8.58 -28.42
C CYS A 402 0.16 9.85 -29.23
N GLU A 403 1.40 9.95 -29.71
CA GLU A 403 1.89 11.08 -30.51
C GLU A 403 1.21 11.11 -31.89
N GLU A 404 1.20 9.99 -32.62
CA GLU A 404 0.62 9.88 -33.96
C GLU A 404 -0.87 10.23 -33.99
N ASN A 405 -1.61 9.94 -32.91
CA ASN A 405 -3.07 10.19 -32.83
C ASN A 405 -3.40 11.43 -31.98
N ASN A 406 -2.40 12.21 -31.56
CA ASN A 406 -2.57 13.42 -30.74
C ASN A 406 -3.43 13.18 -29.48
N LEU A 407 -3.18 12.06 -28.79
CA LEU A 407 -3.87 11.70 -27.56
C LEU A 407 -3.23 12.38 -26.34
N ALA A 408 -3.96 12.39 -25.22
CA ALA A 408 -3.55 13.14 -24.03
C ALA A 408 -2.37 12.53 -23.27
N GLY A 409 -2.14 11.21 -23.41
CA GLY A 409 -1.01 10.56 -22.74
C GLY A 409 -1.12 9.05 -22.61
N VAL A 410 -0.20 8.50 -21.84
CA VAL A 410 -0.04 7.06 -21.58
C VAL A 410 -0.24 6.75 -20.11
N VAL A 411 -1.02 5.71 -19.81
CA VAL A 411 -1.22 5.17 -18.46
C VAL A 411 -0.77 3.73 -18.40
N VAL A 412 0.12 3.41 -17.47
CA VAL A 412 0.57 2.05 -17.18
C VAL A 412 -0.15 1.55 -15.93
N CYS A 413 -0.89 0.43 -16.04
CA CYS A 413 -1.69 -0.08 -14.92
C CYS A 413 -2.01 -1.59 -15.03
N GLY A 414 -2.60 -2.16 -13.96
CA GLY A 414 -3.11 -3.52 -13.94
C GLY A 414 -2.41 -4.46 -12.94
N SER A 415 -1.20 -4.14 -12.49
CA SER A 415 -0.53 -4.84 -11.38
C SER A 415 0.67 -4.06 -10.85
N LEU A 416 1.03 -4.32 -9.59
CA LEU A 416 2.27 -3.81 -9.01
C LEU A 416 3.52 -4.42 -9.66
N TYR A 417 3.43 -5.62 -10.22
CA TYR A 417 4.56 -6.23 -10.95
C TYR A 417 4.86 -5.48 -12.25
N LEU A 418 3.81 -5.11 -13.01
CA LEU A 418 3.99 -4.25 -14.18
C LEU A 418 4.53 -2.88 -13.77
N ALA A 419 3.99 -2.30 -12.70
CA ALA A 419 4.44 -1.00 -12.20
C ALA A 419 5.93 -1.02 -11.84
N ALA A 420 6.41 -2.10 -11.21
CA ALA A 420 7.82 -2.28 -10.86
C ALA A 420 8.75 -2.29 -12.09
N GLU A 421 8.33 -2.96 -13.15
CA GLU A 421 9.11 -3.03 -14.40
C GLU A 421 9.06 -1.73 -15.19
N ALA A 422 7.88 -1.09 -15.26
CA ALA A 422 7.67 0.09 -16.06
C ALA A 422 8.25 1.37 -15.44
N ARG A 423 8.18 1.51 -14.09
CA ARG A 423 8.57 2.74 -13.40
C ARG A 423 9.96 3.26 -13.75
N PRO A 424 11.04 2.43 -13.75
CA PRO A 424 12.37 2.91 -14.11
C PRO A 424 12.49 3.38 -15.57
N LEU A 425 11.68 2.81 -16.47
CA LEU A 425 11.64 3.20 -17.89
C LEU A 425 10.90 4.54 -18.02
N MET A 426 9.75 4.66 -17.36
CA MET A 426 8.92 5.87 -17.38
C MET A 426 9.63 7.08 -16.77
N LEU A 427 10.45 6.89 -15.73
CA LEU A 427 11.26 7.98 -15.17
C LEU A 427 12.25 8.54 -16.20
N LYS A 428 12.90 7.67 -17.00
CA LYS A 428 13.79 8.12 -18.08
C LYS A 428 13.03 8.88 -19.17
N GLU A 429 11.83 8.42 -19.51
CA GLU A 429 10.97 9.10 -20.49
C GLU A 429 10.42 10.43 -19.96
N ALA A 430 10.28 10.60 -18.66
CA ALA A 430 9.82 11.84 -18.06
C ALA A 430 10.89 12.94 -18.01
N GLU A 431 12.18 12.55 -18.04
CA GLU A 431 13.33 13.46 -18.07
C GLU A 431 13.64 13.98 -19.50
N ASN A 432 13.15 13.28 -20.53
CA ASN A 432 13.29 13.67 -21.96
C ASN A 432 12.15 14.60 -22.40
#